data_bcf6a67f439b6c1d1757a41ee98b8510
#
_entry.id   bcf6a67f439b6c1d1757a41ee98b8510
#
_cell.length_a   1.000
_cell.length_b   1.000
_cell.length_c   1.000
_cell.angle_alpha   90.00
_cell.angle_beta   90.00
_cell.angle_gamma   90.00
#
_symmetry.space_group_name_H-M   'P 1'
#
loop_
_entity.id
_entity.type
_entity.pdbx_description
1 polymer ?
#
loop_
_entity_poly.entity_id
_entity_poly.type
_entity_poly.pdbx_seq_one_letter_code
_entity_poly.pdbx_strand_id
1 'polypeptide(L)'
;MILAELLRACPPMRTAGRTDVPVTGLRHDSREVVPGDLFFALPGSKTDGNRHIRDALANGAVGVVSELEPPPPPATMPGAWIQAADAAEAMGRYADAFFAHPSGAMTVVGVTGTNGKTTTTYLLEAAVRAAGGVPGVAGTIDYRLDGKRLAKAVNTTPISLELTRLLARFRDGGATHALMEVSSHALSLKRVETVDFDAAIFLNLTRDHLDFHKTTEAYFEAKSHLFDLLARPDNRKNPKVAALNYDDPRAHYLKKRAIGCDVVSFGLTDAAMDLRGRIVSADLNGSRFTLDWRGKKLEGSVRLPGPHNVSNALAASAALLGLGMDANKVLAGISGMSAVPGRLERVDEGQDFHVFVDFAHTDSALETVLKLLGTLPHKRILTVFGCGGDRDKTKRGPMGVAACRGGDLTFVTSDNPRSEDPLAIVADIEAGIRAAGLQNYKIVPDRGAAIAAAIAAARTGDVVLIAGKGHEDYQILRDKTVPFDDREQARAALRKLK
;
A
#
# COMPACT_ATOMS: atom_id res chain seq x y z
N MET A 1 -26.53 -14.10 -12.57
CA MET A 1 -25.82 -15.20 -13.29
C MET A 1 -26.28 -16.52 -12.71
N ILE A 2 -26.46 -17.58 -13.50
CA ILE A 2 -26.80 -18.91 -12.98
C ILE A 2 -25.54 -19.56 -12.40
N LEU A 3 -25.67 -20.30 -11.28
CA LEU A 3 -24.53 -20.93 -10.63
C LEU A 3 -23.75 -21.86 -11.58
N ALA A 4 -24.46 -22.68 -12.38
CA ALA A 4 -23.81 -23.56 -13.37
C ALA A 4 -22.98 -22.81 -14.42
N GLU A 5 -23.35 -21.57 -14.76
CA GLU A 5 -22.55 -20.72 -15.65
C GLU A 5 -21.31 -20.21 -14.95
N LEU A 6 -21.45 -19.77 -13.69
CA LEU A 6 -20.35 -19.27 -12.88
C LEU A 6 -19.28 -20.36 -12.64
N LEU A 7 -19.70 -21.61 -12.41
CA LEU A 7 -18.79 -22.75 -12.19
C LEU A 7 -17.87 -23.04 -13.40
N ARG A 8 -18.19 -22.56 -14.59
CA ARG A 8 -17.32 -22.71 -15.78
C ARG A 8 -16.02 -21.90 -15.66
N ALA A 9 -16.02 -20.81 -14.88
CA ALA A 9 -14.83 -19.98 -14.69
C ALA A 9 -13.72 -20.70 -13.86
N CYS A 10 -14.12 -21.63 -12.99
CA CYS A 10 -13.23 -22.50 -12.22
C CYS A 10 -13.96 -23.83 -11.98
N PRO A 11 -13.78 -24.85 -12.83
CA PRO A 11 -14.46 -26.13 -12.67
C PRO A 11 -14.16 -26.75 -11.28
N PRO A 12 -15.19 -27.09 -10.49
CA PRO A 12 -15.01 -27.67 -9.19
C PRO A 12 -14.56 -29.14 -9.27
N MET A 13 -13.93 -29.65 -8.20
CA MET A 13 -13.60 -31.07 -8.07
C MET A 13 -14.87 -31.92 -7.95
N ARG A 14 -15.86 -31.40 -7.20
CA ARG A 14 -17.15 -32.05 -6.97
C ARG A 14 -18.23 -31.02 -6.72
N THR A 15 -19.44 -31.34 -7.16
CA THR A 15 -20.63 -30.51 -6.88
C THR A 15 -21.75 -31.40 -6.36
N ALA A 16 -22.44 -30.96 -5.30
CA ALA A 16 -23.63 -31.59 -4.77
C ALA A 16 -24.75 -30.53 -4.63
N GLY A 17 -26.00 -30.91 -4.88
CA GLY A 17 -27.14 -29.99 -4.86
C GLY A 17 -27.41 -29.32 -6.21
N ARG A 18 -28.35 -28.35 -6.22
CA ARG A 18 -28.83 -27.70 -7.44
C ARG A 18 -27.89 -26.58 -7.89
N THR A 19 -27.56 -26.56 -9.17
CA THR A 19 -26.73 -25.53 -9.80
C THR A 19 -27.49 -24.65 -10.78
N ASP A 20 -28.76 -24.95 -11.04
CA ASP A 20 -29.67 -24.19 -11.90
C ASP A 20 -30.35 -23.01 -11.14
N VAL A 21 -29.67 -22.47 -10.16
CA VAL A 21 -30.13 -21.39 -9.28
C VAL A 21 -29.42 -20.06 -9.60
N PRO A 22 -30.14 -18.93 -9.51
CA PRO A 22 -29.52 -17.64 -9.71
C PRO A 22 -28.57 -17.29 -8.52
N VAL A 23 -27.37 -16.80 -8.85
CA VAL A 23 -26.43 -16.16 -7.90
C VAL A 23 -26.56 -14.65 -8.08
N THR A 24 -26.92 -13.96 -7.01
CA THR A 24 -27.14 -12.50 -7.00
C THR A 24 -26.00 -11.74 -6.33
N GLY A 25 -25.17 -12.42 -5.53
CA GLY A 25 -24.02 -11.84 -4.87
C GLY A 25 -22.99 -12.90 -4.46
N LEU A 26 -21.80 -12.42 -4.09
CA LEU A 26 -20.69 -13.24 -3.64
C LEU A 26 -20.26 -12.74 -2.26
N ARG A 27 -20.05 -13.65 -1.28
CA ARG A 27 -19.65 -13.32 0.10
C ARG A 27 -18.59 -14.27 0.63
N HIS A 28 -17.73 -13.74 1.49
CA HIS A 28 -16.74 -14.52 2.28
C HIS A 28 -16.89 -14.32 3.80
N ASP A 29 -17.80 -13.43 4.21
CA ASP A 29 -18.24 -13.27 5.60
C ASP A 29 -19.69 -13.75 5.73
N SER A 30 -19.90 -14.80 6.55
CA SER A 30 -21.23 -15.40 6.73
C SER A 30 -22.26 -14.43 7.31
N ARG A 31 -21.81 -13.41 8.04
CA ARG A 31 -22.68 -12.38 8.66
C ARG A 31 -23.26 -11.42 7.64
N GLU A 32 -22.63 -11.29 6.46
CA GLU A 32 -23.07 -10.43 5.36
C GLU A 32 -23.89 -11.17 4.30
N VAL A 33 -24.05 -12.48 4.46
CA VAL A 33 -24.79 -13.30 3.52
C VAL A 33 -26.27 -12.93 3.55
N VAL A 34 -26.83 -12.74 2.35
CA VAL A 34 -28.26 -12.54 2.11
C VAL A 34 -28.78 -13.59 1.09
N PRO A 35 -30.12 -13.83 1.02
CA PRO A 35 -30.66 -14.78 0.07
C PRO A 35 -30.22 -14.54 -1.37
N GLY A 36 -29.73 -15.60 -2.01
CA GLY A 36 -29.20 -15.54 -3.38
C GLY A 36 -27.67 -15.42 -3.46
N ASP A 37 -26.95 -15.23 -2.35
CA ASP A 37 -25.51 -15.15 -2.35
C ASP A 37 -24.83 -16.54 -2.45
N LEU A 38 -23.65 -16.58 -3.09
CA LEU A 38 -22.72 -17.70 -3.04
C LEU A 38 -21.65 -17.39 -1.95
N PHE A 39 -21.52 -18.29 -0.98
CA PHE A 39 -20.59 -18.11 0.15
C PHE A 39 -19.27 -18.86 -0.09
N PHE A 40 -18.13 -18.19 0.17
CA PHE A 40 -16.80 -18.78 0.12
C PHE A 40 -16.27 -19.06 1.53
N ALA A 41 -16.15 -20.31 1.86
CA ALA A 41 -15.62 -20.79 3.13
C ALA A 41 -14.09 -20.93 3.06
N LEU A 42 -13.38 -19.81 3.28
CA LEU A 42 -11.93 -19.79 3.19
C LEU A 42 -11.28 -20.35 4.47
N PRO A 43 -10.26 -21.22 4.37
CA PRO A 43 -9.43 -21.55 5.51
C PRO A 43 -8.64 -20.32 5.98
N GLY A 44 -8.63 -20.02 7.27
CA GLY A 44 -7.98 -18.86 7.83
C GLY A 44 -7.20 -19.16 9.09
N SER A 45 -6.16 -18.37 9.37
CA SER A 45 -5.29 -18.53 10.56
C SER A 45 -5.96 -18.10 11.87
N LYS A 46 -6.89 -17.13 11.83
CA LYS A 46 -7.63 -16.62 12.99
C LYS A 46 -9.02 -17.22 13.10
N THR A 47 -9.69 -17.40 11.97
CA THR A 47 -11.05 -17.92 11.87
C THR A 47 -11.13 -18.78 10.62
N ASP A 48 -11.59 -20.01 10.76
CA ASP A 48 -11.83 -20.90 9.63
C ASP A 48 -13.26 -20.71 9.13
N GLY A 49 -13.39 -20.21 7.89
CA GLY A 49 -14.67 -19.98 7.21
C GLY A 49 -15.57 -21.23 7.14
N ASN A 50 -14.96 -22.42 7.15
CA ASN A 50 -15.71 -23.67 7.13
C ASN A 50 -16.62 -23.87 8.37
N ARG A 51 -16.26 -23.26 9.50
CA ARG A 51 -17.09 -23.29 10.73
C ARG A 51 -18.39 -22.51 10.58
N HIS A 52 -18.45 -21.57 9.62
CA HIS A 52 -19.58 -20.67 9.39
C HIS A 52 -20.47 -21.07 8.20
N ILE A 53 -20.24 -22.25 7.61
CA ILE A 53 -21.03 -22.74 6.49
C ILE A 53 -22.52 -22.86 6.85
N ARG A 54 -22.83 -23.37 8.04
CA ARG A 54 -24.23 -23.53 8.49
C ARG A 54 -24.92 -22.19 8.64
N ASP A 55 -24.22 -21.18 9.17
CA ASP A 55 -24.75 -19.84 9.34
C ASP A 55 -25.03 -19.20 7.96
N ALA A 56 -24.10 -19.33 7.03
CA ALA A 56 -24.26 -18.82 5.67
C ALA A 56 -25.47 -19.45 4.94
N LEU A 57 -25.65 -20.77 5.05
CA LEU A 57 -26.80 -21.47 4.48
C LEU A 57 -28.10 -21.06 5.17
N ALA A 58 -28.10 -20.89 6.48
CA ALA A 58 -29.27 -20.40 7.24
C ALA A 58 -29.66 -18.96 6.86
N ASN A 59 -28.67 -18.13 6.51
CA ASN A 59 -28.87 -16.76 6.00
C ASN A 59 -29.31 -16.71 4.52
N GLY A 60 -29.45 -17.87 3.85
CA GLY A 60 -30.01 -17.97 2.50
C GLY A 60 -28.99 -18.05 1.39
N ALA A 61 -27.73 -18.46 1.69
CA ALA A 61 -26.76 -18.76 0.64
C ALA A 61 -27.31 -19.85 -0.29
N VAL A 62 -27.27 -19.63 -1.61
CA VAL A 62 -27.68 -20.61 -2.63
C VAL A 62 -26.64 -21.70 -2.85
N GLY A 63 -25.43 -21.50 -2.35
CA GLY A 63 -24.36 -22.48 -2.36
C GLY A 63 -23.16 -22.04 -1.55
N VAL A 64 -22.27 -22.99 -1.31
CA VAL A 64 -21.02 -22.84 -0.56
C VAL A 64 -19.87 -23.37 -1.38
N VAL A 65 -18.78 -22.59 -1.49
CA VAL A 65 -17.49 -23.01 -2.03
C VAL A 65 -16.55 -23.33 -0.87
N SER A 66 -16.03 -24.55 -0.83
CA SER A 66 -15.16 -25.04 0.24
C SER A 66 -14.13 -26.03 -0.31
N GLU A 67 -13.00 -26.19 0.36
CA GLU A 67 -12.02 -27.25 0.07
C GLU A 67 -12.45 -28.61 0.67
N LEU A 68 -13.40 -28.60 1.60
CA LEU A 68 -13.92 -29.81 2.23
C LEU A 68 -14.87 -30.56 1.29
N GLU A 69 -14.90 -31.89 1.47
CA GLU A 69 -15.89 -32.72 0.78
C GLU A 69 -17.32 -32.40 1.23
N PRO A 70 -18.31 -32.56 0.32
CA PRO A 70 -19.70 -32.43 0.69
C PRO A 70 -20.08 -33.47 1.76
N PRO A 71 -20.98 -33.13 2.70
CA PRO A 71 -21.45 -34.08 3.68
C PRO A 71 -22.12 -35.30 3.00
N PRO A 72 -21.96 -36.47 3.59
CA PRO A 72 -22.51 -37.70 2.99
C PRO A 72 -24.05 -37.68 2.92
N PRO A 73 -24.65 -38.28 1.88
CA PRO A 73 -26.11 -38.50 1.85
C PRO A 73 -26.59 -39.30 3.07
N PRO A 74 -27.81 -39.06 3.63
CA PRO A 74 -28.91 -38.29 3.04
C PRO A 74 -29.02 -36.81 3.49
N ALA A 75 -27.92 -36.13 3.83
CA ALA A 75 -28.00 -34.75 4.27
C ALA A 75 -28.68 -33.88 3.20
N THR A 76 -29.89 -33.43 3.47
CA THR A 76 -30.55 -32.39 2.65
C THR A 76 -29.94 -31.05 3.03
N MET A 77 -29.18 -30.46 2.09
CA MET A 77 -28.64 -29.13 2.28
C MET A 77 -29.53 -28.11 1.56
N PRO A 78 -29.78 -26.95 2.19
CA PRO A 78 -30.61 -25.91 1.58
C PRO A 78 -29.95 -25.21 0.36
N GLY A 79 -28.66 -25.47 0.08
CA GLY A 79 -27.90 -24.89 -1.02
C GLY A 79 -26.95 -25.89 -1.69
N ALA A 80 -26.32 -25.47 -2.78
CA ALA A 80 -25.31 -26.27 -3.47
C ALA A 80 -23.99 -26.31 -2.67
N TRP A 81 -23.29 -27.47 -2.72
CA TRP A 81 -21.93 -27.59 -2.23
C TRP A 81 -20.97 -27.70 -3.40
N ILE A 82 -19.99 -26.81 -3.44
CA ILE A 82 -18.98 -26.72 -4.50
C ILE A 82 -17.63 -27.02 -3.84
N GLN A 83 -17.07 -28.21 -4.10
CA GLN A 83 -15.74 -28.55 -3.63
C GLN A 83 -14.69 -28.01 -4.58
N ALA A 84 -13.88 -27.04 -4.14
CA ALA A 84 -12.75 -26.48 -4.87
C ALA A 84 -11.44 -27.11 -4.41
N ALA A 85 -10.46 -27.21 -5.31
CA ALA A 85 -9.10 -27.59 -4.94
C ALA A 85 -8.40 -26.52 -4.11
N ASP A 86 -8.73 -25.24 -4.37
CA ASP A 86 -8.26 -24.06 -3.67
C ASP A 86 -9.44 -23.05 -3.65
N ALA A 87 -9.99 -22.82 -2.47
CA ALA A 87 -11.17 -21.95 -2.33
C ALA A 87 -10.84 -20.47 -2.57
N ALA A 88 -9.61 -20.03 -2.29
CA ALA A 88 -9.17 -18.66 -2.55
C ALA A 88 -9.00 -18.39 -4.05
N GLU A 89 -8.45 -19.34 -4.79
CA GLU A 89 -8.35 -19.26 -6.25
C GLU A 89 -9.74 -19.29 -6.89
N ALA A 90 -10.61 -20.23 -6.46
CA ALA A 90 -11.99 -20.32 -6.95
C ALA A 90 -12.75 -19.02 -6.69
N MET A 91 -12.59 -18.40 -5.53
CA MET A 91 -13.19 -17.11 -5.19
C MET A 91 -12.76 -16.01 -6.16
N GLY A 92 -11.47 -15.92 -6.49
CA GLY A 92 -10.97 -14.96 -7.46
C GLY A 92 -11.57 -15.15 -8.86
N ARG A 93 -11.55 -16.39 -9.36
CA ARG A 93 -12.07 -16.72 -10.71
C ARG A 93 -13.60 -16.54 -10.82
N TYR A 94 -14.34 -16.92 -9.78
CA TYR A 94 -15.78 -16.68 -9.78
C TYR A 94 -16.11 -15.20 -9.63
N ALA A 95 -15.37 -14.44 -8.81
CA ALA A 95 -15.56 -13.01 -8.72
C ALA A 95 -15.28 -12.32 -10.06
N ASP A 96 -14.19 -12.68 -10.73
CA ASP A 96 -13.84 -12.11 -12.02
C ASP A 96 -14.92 -12.34 -13.08
N ALA A 97 -15.43 -13.58 -13.18
CA ALA A 97 -16.54 -13.91 -14.09
C ALA A 97 -17.84 -13.21 -13.69
N PHE A 98 -18.18 -13.19 -12.39
CA PHE A 98 -19.41 -12.56 -11.89
C PHE A 98 -19.47 -11.06 -12.18
N PHE A 99 -18.34 -10.37 -12.04
CA PHE A 99 -18.20 -8.93 -12.32
C PHE A 99 -17.79 -8.63 -13.78
N ALA A 100 -17.86 -9.61 -14.67
CA ALA A 100 -17.58 -9.48 -16.10
C ALA A 100 -16.19 -8.91 -16.40
N HIS A 101 -15.15 -9.54 -15.86
CA HIS A 101 -13.72 -9.28 -16.13
C HIS A 101 -13.32 -7.80 -16.07
N PRO A 102 -13.48 -7.11 -14.92
CA PRO A 102 -13.39 -5.65 -14.87
C PRO A 102 -11.98 -5.12 -15.20
N SER A 103 -10.90 -5.88 -14.93
CA SER A 103 -9.53 -5.48 -15.28
C SER A 103 -9.33 -5.36 -16.79
N GLY A 104 -10.08 -6.12 -17.60
CA GLY A 104 -10.03 -6.08 -19.06
C GLY A 104 -10.47 -4.75 -19.67
N ALA A 105 -11.31 -3.98 -18.97
CA ALA A 105 -11.90 -2.72 -19.46
C ALA A 105 -11.06 -1.45 -19.16
N MET A 106 -9.99 -1.55 -18.41
CA MET A 106 -9.16 -0.41 -17.97
C MET A 106 -7.67 -0.74 -18.16
N THR A 107 -6.82 0.28 -18.22
CA THR A 107 -5.37 0.10 -18.11
C THR A 107 -5.02 -0.19 -16.65
N VAL A 108 -4.43 -1.34 -16.33
CA VAL A 108 -4.11 -1.75 -14.97
C VAL A 108 -2.62 -1.71 -14.71
N VAL A 109 -2.20 -0.93 -13.71
CA VAL A 109 -0.80 -0.79 -13.29
C VAL A 109 -0.62 -1.34 -11.89
N GLY A 110 0.19 -2.39 -11.74
CA GLY A 110 0.55 -2.99 -10.46
C GLY A 110 1.92 -2.51 -9.98
N VAL A 111 2.00 -2.05 -8.72
CA VAL A 111 3.25 -1.55 -8.11
C VAL A 111 3.66 -2.46 -6.97
N THR A 112 4.86 -3.09 -7.08
CA THR A 112 5.44 -3.89 -6.01
C THR A 112 6.83 -3.39 -5.60
N GLY A 113 7.25 -3.77 -4.41
CA GLY A 113 8.52 -3.37 -3.77
C GLY A 113 8.38 -3.41 -2.26
N THR A 114 9.47 -3.26 -1.52
CA THR A 114 9.39 -3.09 -0.07
C THR A 114 8.88 -1.69 0.24
N ASN A 115 9.52 -0.66 -0.29
CA ASN A 115 9.22 0.75 -0.05
C ASN A 115 8.80 1.47 -1.33
N GLY A 116 8.06 2.58 -1.20
CA GLY A 116 7.70 3.48 -2.31
C GLY A 116 6.37 3.19 -3.00
N LYS A 117 5.70 2.05 -2.77
CA LYS A 117 4.45 1.67 -3.45
C LYS A 117 3.38 2.76 -3.38
N THR A 118 3.06 3.22 -2.19
CA THR A 118 2.05 4.28 -1.98
C THR A 118 2.43 5.57 -2.69
N THR A 119 3.66 6.03 -2.53
CA THR A 119 4.13 7.24 -3.22
C THR A 119 4.03 7.10 -4.74
N THR A 120 4.46 5.96 -5.28
CA THR A 120 4.40 5.69 -6.72
C THR A 120 2.96 5.66 -7.24
N THR A 121 2.00 5.07 -6.49
CA THR A 121 0.59 5.08 -6.91
C THR A 121 -0.02 6.49 -6.90
N TYR A 122 0.37 7.36 -5.97
CA TYR A 122 -0.03 8.78 -5.99
C TYR A 122 0.58 9.54 -7.16
N LEU A 123 1.84 9.29 -7.50
CA LEU A 123 2.50 9.87 -8.66
C LEU A 123 1.85 9.41 -9.97
N LEU A 124 1.51 8.13 -10.09
CA LEU A 124 0.75 7.58 -11.21
C LEU A 124 -0.63 8.24 -11.32
N GLU A 125 -1.36 8.37 -10.20
CA GLU A 125 -2.66 9.04 -10.15
C GLU A 125 -2.59 10.47 -10.69
N ALA A 126 -1.62 11.25 -10.20
CA ALA A 126 -1.42 12.63 -10.65
C ALA A 126 -1.07 12.72 -12.13
N ALA A 127 -0.20 11.83 -12.63
CA ALA A 127 0.20 11.78 -14.03
C ALA A 127 -0.95 11.38 -14.95
N VAL A 128 -1.74 10.36 -14.58
CA VAL A 128 -2.91 9.91 -15.35
C VAL A 128 -3.95 11.03 -15.46
N ARG A 129 -4.25 11.73 -14.34
CA ARG A 129 -5.19 12.87 -14.35
C ARG A 129 -4.69 14.02 -15.21
N ALA A 130 -3.41 14.38 -15.14
CA ALA A 130 -2.82 15.42 -15.98
C ALA A 130 -2.86 15.07 -17.48
N ALA A 131 -2.83 13.78 -17.80
CA ALA A 131 -3.01 13.29 -19.16
C ALA A 131 -4.49 13.23 -19.62
N GLY A 132 -5.43 13.53 -18.75
CA GLY A 132 -6.88 13.51 -19.05
C GLY A 132 -7.55 12.15 -18.79
N GLY A 133 -6.84 11.22 -18.14
CA GLY A 133 -7.42 9.94 -17.71
C GLY A 133 -8.16 10.04 -16.37
N VAL A 134 -8.99 9.05 -16.10
CA VAL A 134 -9.73 8.89 -14.83
C VAL A 134 -9.12 7.75 -14.04
N PRO A 135 -8.31 8.00 -12.99
CA PRO A 135 -7.66 6.96 -12.21
C PRO A 135 -8.57 6.40 -11.11
N GLY A 136 -8.67 5.06 -11.03
CA GLY A 136 -9.05 4.34 -9.83
C GLY A 136 -7.80 3.92 -9.06
N VAL A 137 -7.73 4.11 -7.75
CA VAL A 137 -6.57 3.77 -6.92
C VAL A 137 -6.96 2.77 -5.82
N ALA A 138 -6.22 1.67 -5.75
CA ALA A 138 -6.29 0.68 -4.67
C ALA A 138 -4.94 0.61 -3.94
N GLY A 139 -4.86 1.15 -2.73
CA GLY A 139 -3.61 1.25 -1.98
C GLY A 139 -3.76 1.19 -0.47
N THR A 140 -2.67 1.46 0.23
CA THR A 140 -2.57 1.32 1.70
C THR A 140 -3.45 2.32 2.45
N ILE A 141 -3.64 3.52 1.93
CA ILE A 141 -4.33 4.62 2.64
C ILE A 141 -5.84 4.49 2.48
N ASP A 142 -6.28 4.42 1.24
CA ASP A 142 -7.69 4.36 0.87
C ASP A 142 -7.88 3.82 -0.56
N TYR A 143 -9.15 3.63 -0.93
CA TYR A 143 -9.57 3.36 -2.29
C TYR A 143 -10.23 4.61 -2.85
N ARG A 144 -9.78 5.05 -4.03
CA ARG A 144 -10.22 6.32 -4.64
C ARG A 144 -10.63 6.11 -6.09
N LEU A 145 -11.54 6.95 -6.54
CA LEU A 145 -11.88 7.10 -7.95
C LEU A 145 -11.83 8.60 -8.28
N ASP A 146 -11.00 8.96 -9.24
CA ASP A 146 -10.77 10.36 -9.65
C ASP A 146 -10.49 11.31 -8.48
N GLY A 147 -9.62 10.88 -7.56
CA GLY A 147 -9.26 11.62 -6.35
C GLY A 147 -10.30 11.61 -5.23
N LYS A 148 -11.52 11.11 -5.48
CA LYS A 148 -12.57 10.99 -4.47
C LYS A 148 -12.45 9.67 -3.72
N ARG A 149 -12.38 9.75 -2.40
CA ARG A 149 -12.31 8.57 -1.54
C ARG A 149 -13.61 7.77 -1.61
N LEU A 150 -13.51 6.49 -1.96
CA LEU A 150 -14.63 5.54 -1.94
C LEU A 150 -14.75 4.81 -0.61
N ALA A 151 -13.61 4.44 -0.02
CA ALA A 151 -13.54 3.74 1.26
C ALA A 151 -12.14 3.86 1.89
N LYS A 152 -12.02 3.64 3.19
CA LYS A 152 -10.75 3.43 3.91
C LYS A 152 -10.20 2.06 3.52
N ALA A 153 -8.90 1.95 3.30
CA ALA A 153 -8.29 0.67 3.00
C ALA A 153 -8.27 -0.22 4.25
N VAL A 154 -8.71 -1.46 4.10
CA VAL A 154 -8.58 -2.50 5.13
C VAL A 154 -7.24 -3.22 4.99
N ASN A 155 -6.79 -3.39 3.75
CA ASN A 155 -5.50 -3.98 3.38
C ASN A 155 -4.89 -3.17 2.24
N THR A 156 -3.56 -3.15 2.16
CA THR A 156 -2.83 -2.55 1.02
C THR A 156 -3.35 -3.08 -0.33
N THR A 157 -3.59 -4.39 -0.41
CA THR A 157 -4.21 -5.06 -1.55
C THR A 157 -5.38 -5.87 -0.99
N PRO A 158 -6.63 -5.59 -1.38
CA PRO A 158 -7.81 -6.34 -0.93
C PRO A 158 -7.72 -7.84 -1.25
N ILE A 159 -8.53 -8.67 -0.60
CA ILE A 159 -8.73 -10.06 -1.02
C ILE A 159 -9.39 -10.10 -2.41
N SER A 160 -9.25 -11.20 -3.14
CA SER A 160 -9.62 -11.29 -4.56
C SER A 160 -11.05 -10.85 -4.84
N LEU A 161 -12.04 -11.27 -4.05
CA LEU A 161 -13.44 -10.86 -4.20
C LEU A 161 -13.62 -9.34 -4.04
N GLU A 162 -13.06 -8.76 -2.98
CA GLU A 162 -13.19 -7.32 -2.72
C GLU A 162 -12.41 -6.49 -3.74
N LEU A 163 -11.26 -6.99 -4.19
CA LEU A 163 -10.48 -6.35 -5.25
C LEU A 163 -11.26 -6.32 -6.56
N THR A 164 -11.82 -7.46 -6.97
CA THR A 164 -12.58 -7.54 -8.22
C THR A 164 -13.83 -6.67 -8.16
N ARG A 165 -14.53 -6.65 -7.02
CA ARG A 165 -15.66 -5.73 -6.77
C ARG A 165 -15.23 -4.26 -6.87
N LEU A 166 -14.07 -3.92 -6.33
CA LEU A 166 -13.51 -2.56 -6.42
C LEU A 166 -13.16 -2.18 -7.87
N LEU A 167 -12.53 -3.09 -8.62
CA LEU A 167 -12.23 -2.89 -10.04
C LEU A 167 -13.51 -2.71 -10.86
N ALA A 168 -14.57 -3.47 -10.57
CA ALA A 168 -15.88 -3.28 -11.19
C ALA A 168 -16.45 -1.89 -10.88
N ARG A 169 -16.36 -1.43 -9.62
CA ARG A 169 -16.78 -0.07 -9.25
C ARG A 169 -15.96 1.00 -9.97
N PHE A 170 -14.66 0.79 -10.20
CA PHE A 170 -13.83 1.71 -10.97
C PHE A 170 -14.31 1.77 -12.42
N ARG A 171 -14.47 0.62 -13.09
CA ARG A 171 -15.00 0.52 -14.44
C ARG A 171 -16.36 1.22 -14.59
N ASP A 172 -17.31 0.88 -13.72
CA ASP A 172 -18.67 1.39 -13.75
C ASP A 172 -18.73 2.90 -13.43
N GLY A 173 -17.74 3.40 -12.69
CA GLY A 173 -17.54 4.82 -12.42
C GLY A 173 -16.72 5.57 -13.48
N GLY A 174 -16.42 4.93 -14.61
CA GLY A 174 -15.74 5.54 -15.76
C GLY A 174 -14.21 5.64 -15.63
N ALA A 175 -13.59 4.84 -14.75
CA ALA A 175 -12.13 4.80 -14.68
C ALA A 175 -11.51 4.32 -16.00
N THR A 176 -10.50 5.02 -16.47
CA THR A 176 -9.66 4.62 -17.61
C THR A 176 -8.45 3.80 -17.15
N HIS A 177 -8.02 4.02 -15.91
CA HIS A 177 -6.86 3.37 -15.31
C HIS A 177 -7.18 2.84 -13.90
N ALA A 178 -6.66 1.66 -13.57
CA ALA A 178 -6.64 1.11 -12.23
C ALA A 178 -5.19 1.01 -11.75
N LEU A 179 -4.85 1.78 -10.72
CA LEU A 179 -3.51 1.91 -10.16
C LEU A 179 -3.49 1.23 -8.81
N MET A 180 -2.69 0.19 -8.63
CA MET A 180 -2.79 -0.61 -7.42
C MET A 180 -1.46 -0.96 -6.80
N GLU A 181 -1.39 -0.86 -5.48
CA GLU A 181 -0.31 -1.44 -4.70
C GLU A 181 -0.48 -2.95 -4.64
N VAL A 182 0.55 -3.70 -5.04
CA VAL A 182 0.57 -5.16 -5.01
C VAL A 182 1.58 -5.63 -3.98
N SER A 183 1.08 -6.02 -2.80
CA SER A 183 1.92 -6.51 -1.71
C SER A 183 2.36 -7.97 -1.94
N SER A 184 3.49 -8.36 -1.35
CA SER A 184 3.96 -9.75 -1.40
C SER A 184 2.97 -10.75 -0.77
N HIS A 185 2.30 -10.34 0.31
CA HIS A 185 1.22 -11.12 0.89
C HIS A 185 0.07 -11.37 -0.09
N ALA A 186 -0.30 -10.32 -0.87
CA ALA A 186 -1.37 -10.44 -1.86
C ALA A 186 -1.00 -11.42 -2.98
N LEU A 187 0.24 -11.41 -3.41
CA LEU A 187 0.77 -12.35 -4.41
C LEU A 187 0.80 -13.78 -3.86
N SER A 188 1.35 -13.98 -2.64
CA SER A 188 1.38 -15.30 -2.00
C SER A 188 -0.01 -15.86 -1.67
N LEU A 189 -0.99 -14.99 -1.39
CA LEU A 189 -2.36 -15.37 -1.06
C LEU A 189 -3.31 -15.30 -2.27
N LYS A 190 -2.79 -15.28 -3.47
CA LYS A 190 -3.54 -15.29 -4.76
C LYS A 190 -4.61 -14.22 -4.89
N ARG A 191 -4.41 -13.04 -4.27
CA ARG A 191 -5.43 -11.97 -4.27
C ARG A 191 -5.58 -11.27 -5.62
N VAL A 192 -4.58 -11.38 -6.49
CA VAL A 192 -4.49 -10.67 -7.77
C VAL A 192 -4.38 -11.60 -8.98
N GLU A 193 -4.58 -12.90 -8.79
CA GLU A 193 -4.41 -13.94 -9.83
C GLU A 193 -5.27 -13.72 -11.09
N THR A 194 -6.43 -13.11 -10.93
CA THR A 194 -7.38 -12.89 -12.04
C THR A 194 -7.27 -11.50 -12.66
N VAL A 195 -6.32 -10.69 -12.18
CA VAL A 195 -6.12 -9.33 -12.70
C VAL A 195 -5.26 -9.36 -13.95
N ASP A 196 -5.74 -8.79 -15.05
CA ASP A 196 -4.95 -8.54 -16.26
C ASP A 196 -4.22 -7.22 -16.14
N PHE A 197 -2.88 -7.29 -15.97
CA PHE A 197 -2.03 -6.10 -15.86
C PHE A 197 -1.55 -5.64 -17.24
N ASP A 198 -1.58 -4.32 -17.48
CA ASP A 198 -0.91 -3.65 -18.61
C ASP A 198 0.52 -3.28 -18.23
N ALA A 199 0.76 -2.92 -16.95
CA ALA A 199 2.10 -2.66 -16.46
C ALA A 199 2.33 -3.21 -15.06
N ALA A 200 3.57 -3.67 -14.81
CA ALA A 200 4.07 -4.05 -13.51
C ALA A 200 5.34 -3.26 -13.18
N ILE A 201 5.40 -2.69 -11.98
CA ILE A 201 6.51 -1.87 -11.51
C ILE A 201 7.22 -2.59 -10.36
N PHE A 202 8.56 -2.77 -10.47
CA PHE A 202 9.42 -3.20 -9.38
C PHE A 202 10.24 -2.03 -8.87
N LEU A 203 10.04 -1.66 -7.59
CA LEU A 203 10.72 -0.52 -6.98
C LEU A 203 12.04 -0.91 -6.30
N ASN A 204 11.99 -1.87 -5.39
CA ASN A 204 13.14 -2.30 -4.58
C ASN A 204 12.80 -3.51 -3.72
N LEU A 205 13.84 -4.14 -3.15
CA LEU A 205 13.70 -5.14 -2.11
C LEU A 205 14.70 -4.88 -0.98
N THR A 206 14.19 -4.67 0.22
CA THR A 206 14.96 -4.65 1.46
C THR A 206 14.41 -5.69 2.44
N ARG A 207 15.10 -5.95 3.55
CA ARG A 207 14.65 -6.90 4.57
C ARG A 207 13.33 -6.44 5.20
N ASP A 208 12.27 -7.22 5.00
CA ASP A 208 10.94 -6.97 5.56
C ASP A 208 10.10 -8.26 5.52
N HIS A 209 9.03 -8.36 6.31
CA HIS A 209 8.04 -9.43 6.29
C HIS A 209 8.60 -10.86 6.40
N LEU A 210 9.75 -11.05 7.10
CA LEU A 210 10.35 -12.38 7.28
C LEU A 210 9.59 -13.25 8.29
N ASP A 211 8.73 -12.67 9.09
CA ASP A 211 7.74 -13.39 9.91
C ASP A 211 6.80 -14.24 9.04
N PHE A 212 6.39 -13.74 7.90
CA PHE A 212 5.55 -14.42 6.92
C PHE A 212 6.35 -15.24 5.90
N HIS A 213 7.29 -14.61 5.18
CA HIS A 213 8.01 -15.23 4.06
C HIS A 213 9.20 -16.11 4.47
N LYS A 214 9.64 -16.03 5.73
CA LYS A 214 10.77 -16.78 6.33
C LYS A 214 12.15 -16.38 5.80
N THR A 215 12.32 -16.24 4.48
CA THR A 215 13.60 -15.85 3.86
C THR A 215 13.43 -14.65 2.91
N THR A 216 14.53 -13.95 2.64
CA THR A 216 14.55 -12.85 1.67
C THR A 216 14.27 -13.35 0.25
N GLU A 217 14.73 -14.55 -0.07
CA GLU A 217 14.52 -15.21 -1.36
C GLU A 217 13.04 -15.52 -1.59
N ALA A 218 12.36 -16.11 -0.61
CA ALA A 218 10.92 -16.35 -0.67
C ALA A 218 10.11 -15.05 -0.76
N TYR A 219 10.56 -14.00 -0.07
CA TYR A 219 9.96 -12.66 -0.16
C TYR A 219 10.12 -12.05 -1.55
N PHE A 220 11.32 -12.20 -2.15
CA PHE A 220 11.57 -11.74 -3.51
C PHE A 220 10.76 -12.56 -4.53
N GLU A 221 10.73 -13.89 -4.40
CA GLU A 221 9.97 -14.77 -5.28
C GLU A 221 8.48 -14.43 -5.28
N ALA A 222 7.92 -14.17 -4.09
CA ALA A 222 6.53 -13.71 -3.98
C ALA A 222 6.27 -12.42 -4.77
N LYS A 223 7.20 -11.44 -4.75
CA LYS A 223 7.06 -10.20 -5.56
C LYS A 223 7.26 -10.44 -7.05
N SER A 224 8.14 -11.38 -7.40
CA SER A 224 8.45 -11.73 -8.79
C SER A 224 7.22 -12.26 -9.53
N HIS A 225 6.29 -12.88 -8.79
CA HIS A 225 5.06 -13.42 -9.34
C HIS A 225 4.17 -12.35 -10.05
N LEU A 226 4.27 -11.09 -9.68
CA LEU A 226 3.59 -10.01 -10.42
C LEU A 226 4.00 -9.95 -11.90
N PHE A 227 5.26 -10.27 -12.19
CA PHE A 227 5.79 -10.26 -13.56
C PHE A 227 5.39 -11.52 -14.32
N ASP A 228 5.15 -12.65 -13.65
CA ASP A 228 4.55 -13.83 -14.26
C ASP A 228 3.09 -13.55 -14.65
N LEU A 229 2.33 -12.89 -13.76
CA LEU A 229 0.95 -12.47 -14.05
C LEU A 229 0.89 -11.49 -15.23
N LEU A 230 1.84 -10.55 -15.32
CA LEU A 230 1.95 -9.64 -16.47
C LEU A 230 2.21 -10.43 -17.77
N ALA A 231 3.16 -11.37 -17.73
CA ALA A 231 3.63 -12.11 -18.91
C ALA A 231 2.76 -13.32 -19.30
N ARG A 232 1.81 -13.73 -18.43
CA ARG A 232 1.02 -14.94 -18.66
C ARG A 232 0.30 -14.91 -20.01
N PRO A 233 0.16 -16.08 -20.71
CA PRO A 233 -0.40 -16.14 -22.06
C PRO A 233 -1.87 -15.74 -22.16
N ASP A 234 -2.65 -15.94 -21.11
CA ASP A 234 -4.08 -15.58 -21.04
C ASP A 234 -4.31 -14.10 -20.65
N ASN A 235 -3.29 -13.37 -20.26
CA ASN A 235 -3.35 -11.91 -20.14
C ASN A 235 -3.35 -11.28 -21.54
N ARG A 236 -4.53 -10.79 -21.97
CA ARG A 236 -4.76 -10.27 -23.32
C ARG A 236 -4.38 -8.81 -23.53
N LYS A 237 -3.78 -8.18 -22.52
CA LYS A 237 -3.34 -6.79 -22.59
C LYS A 237 -2.21 -6.58 -23.61
N ASN A 238 -2.25 -5.45 -24.30
CA ASN A 238 -1.22 -5.04 -25.25
C ASN A 238 -1.22 -3.49 -25.40
N PRO A 239 -0.09 -2.78 -25.17
CA PRO A 239 1.22 -3.34 -24.75
C PRO A 239 1.21 -3.87 -23.32
N LYS A 240 2.21 -4.71 -22.98
CA LYS A 240 2.55 -5.13 -21.62
C LYS A 240 3.90 -4.57 -21.23
N VAL A 241 3.98 -3.81 -20.13
CA VAL A 241 5.18 -3.07 -19.71
C VAL A 241 5.70 -3.57 -18.37
N ALA A 242 6.96 -4.00 -18.33
CA ALA A 242 7.68 -4.30 -17.09
C ALA A 242 8.64 -3.14 -16.75
N ALA A 243 8.25 -2.25 -15.83
CA ALA A 243 9.11 -1.16 -15.36
C ALA A 243 9.99 -1.64 -14.21
N LEU A 244 11.30 -1.72 -14.42
CA LEU A 244 12.26 -2.35 -13.53
C LEU A 244 13.31 -1.36 -13.03
N ASN A 245 13.44 -1.21 -11.71
CA ASN A 245 14.46 -0.38 -11.09
C ASN A 245 15.84 -1.06 -11.15
N TYR A 246 16.72 -0.61 -12.06
CA TYR A 246 18.05 -1.16 -12.23
C TYR A 246 19.08 -0.70 -11.18
N ASP A 247 18.70 0.21 -10.26
CA ASP A 247 19.48 0.49 -9.06
C ASP A 247 19.39 -0.67 -8.05
N ASP A 248 18.38 -1.57 -8.18
CA ASP A 248 18.31 -2.84 -7.45
C ASP A 248 18.74 -3.99 -8.37
N PRO A 249 19.82 -4.74 -8.04
CA PRO A 249 20.35 -5.80 -8.91
C PRO A 249 19.36 -6.93 -9.20
N ARG A 250 18.33 -7.09 -8.39
CA ARG A 250 17.27 -8.10 -8.60
C ARG A 250 16.41 -7.82 -9.83
N ALA A 251 16.39 -6.58 -10.32
CA ALA A 251 15.68 -6.20 -11.54
C ALA A 251 16.12 -7.03 -12.76
N HIS A 252 17.42 -7.39 -12.85
CA HIS A 252 17.93 -8.23 -13.93
C HIS A 252 17.34 -9.66 -13.93
N TYR A 253 16.97 -10.19 -12.75
CA TYR A 253 16.26 -11.45 -12.67
C TYR A 253 14.81 -11.30 -13.17
N LEU A 254 14.13 -10.21 -12.79
CA LEU A 254 12.73 -9.94 -13.19
C LEU A 254 12.61 -9.74 -14.71
N LYS A 255 13.62 -9.20 -15.37
CA LYS A 255 13.66 -9.12 -16.84
C LYS A 255 13.45 -10.49 -17.49
N LYS A 256 13.98 -11.57 -16.89
CA LYS A 256 13.82 -12.93 -17.40
C LYS A 256 12.40 -13.50 -17.17
N ARG A 257 11.65 -12.94 -16.22
CA ARG A 257 10.27 -13.34 -15.90
C ARG A 257 9.25 -12.60 -16.78
N ALA A 258 9.56 -11.39 -17.22
CA ALA A 258 8.69 -10.54 -18.04
C ALA A 258 8.78 -10.91 -19.54
N ILE A 259 8.62 -12.20 -19.88
CA ILE A 259 8.74 -12.70 -21.26
C ILE A 259 7.59 -12.11 -22.11
N GLY A 260 7.93 -11.55 -23.27
CA GLY A 260 6.94 -10.97 -24.19
C GLY A 260 6.40 -9.60 -23.74
N CYS A 261 7.03 -8.98 -22.72
CA CYS A 261 6.70 -7.63 -22.29
C CYS A 261 7.75 -6.62 -22.79
N ASP A 262 7.36 -5.36 -22.99
CA ASP A 262 8.31 -4.26 -23.16
C ASP A 262 8.95 -3.95 -21.80
N VAL A 263 10.24 -4.23 -21.66
CA VAL A 263 10.98 -3.97 -20.44
C VAL A 263 11.51 -2.56 -20.47
N VAL A 264 11.07 -1.75 -19.53
CA VAL A 264 11.56 -0.38 -19.33
C VAL A 264 12.41 -0.34 -18.07
N SER A 265 13.73 -0.33 -18.24
CA SER A 265 14.68 -0.15 -17.15
C SER A 265 14.77 1.31 -16.72
N PHE A 266 14.76 1.57 -15.40
CA PHE A 266 14.91 2.93 -14.87
C PHE A 266 15.83 2.97 -13.66
N GLY A 267 16.37 4.16 -13.33
CA GLY A 267 17.18 4.39 -12.13
C GLY A 267 17.92 5.71 -12.14
N LEU A 268 18.77 5.90 -11.12
CA LEU A 268 19.60 7.10 -10.87
C LEU A 268 21.09 6.86 -11.09
N THR A 269 21.51 5.58 -11.23
CA THR A 269 22.91 5.22 -11.47
C THR A 269 23.35 5.56 -12.90
N ASP A 270 24.66 5.50 -13.17
CA ASP A 270 25.22 5.74 -14.50
C ASP A 270 25.15 4.54 -15.45
N ALA A 271 24.49 3.45 -15.06
CA ALA A 271 24.29 2.29 -15.90
C ALA A 271 23.42 2.64 -17.14
N ALA A 272 23.64 1.91 -18.23
CA ALA A 272 22.80 2.04 -19.42
C ALA A 272 21.37 1.52 -19.10
N MET A 273 20.38 2.40 -19.24
CA MET A 273 18.98 2.10 -19.01
C MET A 273 18.06 2.93 -19.91
N ASP A 274 16.81 2.50 -20.09
CA ASP A 274 15.85 3.16 -20.97
C ASP A 274 15.41 4.52 -20.44
N LEU A 275 15.28 4.65 -19.11
CA LEU A 275 14.91 5.88 -18.42
C LEU A 275 15.92 6.21 -17.32
N ARG A 276 16.89 7.05 -17.61
CA ARG A 276 17.90 7.48 -16.65
C ARG A 276 17.60 8.83 -16.06
N GLY A 277 17.49 8.89 -14.72
CA GLY A 277 17.34 10.13 -13.98
C GLY A 277 18.66 10.70 -13.47
N ARG A 278 18.74 12.05 -13.36
CA ARG A 278 19.82 12.74 -12.64
C ARG A 278 19.23 13.86 -11.79
N ILE A 279 19.54 13.86 -10.51
CA ILE A 279 19.13 14.90 -9.58
C ILE A 279 19.96 16.16 -9.86
N VAL A 280 19.29 17.28 -10.14
CA VAL A 280 19.90 18.59 -10.38
C VAL A 280 20.02 19.38 -9.08
N SER A 281 18.95 19.34 -8.26
CA SER A 281 18.92 19.96 -6.94
C SER A 281 17.92 19.22 -6.05
N ALA A 282 18.21 19.20 -4.75
CA ALA A 282 17.32 18.62 -3.75
C ALA A 282 17.38 19.45 -2.45
N ASP A 283 16.21 19.71 -1.88
CA ASP A 283 16.03 20.37 -0.59
C ASP A 283 14.80 19.81 0.15
N LEU A 284 14.41 20.43 1.25
CA LEU A 284 13.22 20.03 2.03
C LEU A 284 11.88 20.30 1.32
N ASN A 285 11.89 21.05 0.21
CA ASN A 285 10.69 21.30 -0.60
C ASN A 285 10.54 20.30 -1.75
N GLY A 286 11.57 19.49 -2.02
CA GLY A 286 11.55 18.47 -3.04
C GLY A 286 12.83 18.38 -3.87
N SER A 287 12.71 17.86 -5.08
CA SER A 287 13.85 17.65 -5.98
C SER A 287 13.52 18.07 -7.40
N ARG A 288 14.50 18.71 -8.07
CA ARG A 288 14.50 18.90 -9.53
C ARG A 288 15.44 17.87 -10.14
N PHE A 289 15.04 17.27 -11.25
CA PHE A 289 15.81 16.25 -11.93
C PHE A 289 15.66 16.37 -13.45
N THR A 290 16.66 15.88 -14.17
CA THR A 290 16.55 15.60 -15.59
C THR A 290 16.36 14.10 -15.77
N LEU A 291 15.70 13.71 -16.85
CA LEU A 291 15.60 12.31 -17.27
C LEU A 291 15.89 12.19 -18.76
N ASP A 292 16.54 11.09 -19.11
CA ASP A 292 16.78 10.69 -20.49
C ASP A 292 15.86 9.50 -20.79
N TRP A 293 14.89 9.72 -21.67
CA TRP A 293 13.97 8.71 -22.15
C TRP A 293 14.31 8.33 -23.57
N ARG A 294 15.02 7.20 -23.74
CA ARG A 294 15.41 6.68 -25.06
C ARG A 294 16.07 7.77 -25.93
N GLY A 295 16.99 8.54 -25.36
CA GLY A 295 17.73 9.62 -26.02
C GLY A 295 17.04 11.00 -26.01
N LYS A 296 15.78 11.10 -25.54
CA LYS A 296 15.09 12.37 -25.38
C LYS A 296 15.29 12.91 -23.97
N LYS A 297 15.94 14.07 -23.84
CA LYS A 297 16.13 14.74 -22.54
C LYS A 297 14.88 15.52 -22.15
N LEU A 298 14.45 15.33 -20.90
CA LEU A 298 13.30 15.97 -20.30
C LEU A 298 13.65 16.48 -18.90
N GLU A 299 12.90 17.45 -18.40
CA GLU A 299 13.04 17.98 -17.05
C GLU A 299 11.80 17.67 -16.22
N GLY A 300 12.02 17.35 -14.95
CA GLY A 300 10.95 17.06 -14.01
C GLY A 300 11.25 17.59 -12.61
N SER A 301 10.23 17.62 -11.79
CA SER A 301 10.35 17.92 -10.37
C SER A 301 9.39 17.05 -9.56
N VAL A 302 9.70 16.85 -8.28
CA VAL A 302 8.82 16.21 -7.32
C VAL A 302 8.88 16.99 -6.02
N ARG A 303 7.71 17.33 -5.46
CA ARG A 303 7.60 18.12 -4.21
C ARG A 303 7.76 17.26 -2.94
N LEU A 304 8.38 16.12 -3.07
CA LEU A 304 8.71 15.22 -1.97
C LEU A 304 10.23 15.19 -1.80
N PRO A 305 10.76 15.38 -0.59
CA PRO A 305 12.20 15.39 -0.36
C PRO A 305 12.80 13.98 -0.55
N GLY A 306 14.05 13.96 -1.03
CA GLY A 306 14.88 12.78 -1.07
C GLY A 306 14.96 12.04 -2.40
N PRO A 307 16.12 11.40 -2.66
CA PRO A 307 16.42 10.73 -3.92
C PRO A 307 15.49 9.54 -4.21
N HIS A 308 14.98 8.86 -3.17
CA HIS A 308 14.02 7.77 -3.33
C HIS A 308 12.70 8.25 -3.93
N ASN A 309 12.29 9.51 -3.72
CA ASN A 309 11.09 10.07 -4.34
C ASN A 309 11.32 10.44 -5.81
N VAL A 310 12.55 10.79 -6.19
CA VAL A 310 12.94 10.88 -7.60
C VAL A 310 12.88 9.49 -8.25
N SER A 311 13.41 8.44 -7.59
CA SER A 311 13.29 7.06 -8.07
C SER A 311 11.83 6.62 -8.21
N ASN A 312 10.93 6.97 -7.27
CA ASN A 312 9.49 6.71 -7.38
C ASN A 312 8.86 7.47 -8.58
N ALA A 313 9.31 8.70 -8.85
CA ALA A 313 8.87 9.48 -10.01
C ALA A 313 9.34 8.85 -11.33
N LEU A 314 10.58 8.35 -11.39
CA LEU A 314 11.09 7.60 -12.53
C LEU A 314 10.32 6.29 -12.73
N ALA A 315 9.96 5.58 -11.67
CA ALA A 315 9.17 4.35 -11.71
C ALA A 315 7.78 4.60 -12.33
N ALA A 316 7.08 5.63 -11.87
CA ALA A 316 5.79 6.04 -12.44
C ALA A 316 5.92 6.46 -13.90
N SER A 317 6.97 7.25 -14.22
CA SER A 317 7.27 7.66 -15.59
C SER A 317 7.57 6.48 -16.50
N ALA A 318 8.41 5.54 -16.06
CA ALA A 318 8.79 4.36 -16.84
C ALA A 318 7.58 3.53 -17.27
N ALA A 319 6.65 3.28 -16.36
CA ALA A 319 5.43 2.53 -16.69
C ALA A 319 4.54 3.31 -17.67
N LEU A 320 4.25 4.58 -17.40
CA LEU A 320 3.33 5.36 -18.22
C LEU A 320 3.90 5.72 -19.60
N LEU A 321 5.20 6.00 -19.69
CA LEU A 321 5.90 6.25 -20.98
C LEU A 321 6.00 4.94 -21.79
N GLY A 322 6.25 3.81 -21.14
CA GLY A 322 6.22 2.49 -21.75
C GLY A 322 4.84 2.16 -22.33
N LEU A 323 3.77 2.55 -21.65
CA LEU A 323 2.39 2.44 -22.15
C LEU A 323 2.02 3.48 -23.22
N GLY A 324 2.96 4.35 -23.64
CA GLY A 324 2.78 5.32 -24.72
C GLY A 324 2.13 6.64 -24.30
N MET A 325 2.06 6.97 -23.00
CA MET A 325 1.53 8.26 -22.56
C MET A 325 2.49 9.41 -22.88
N ASP A 326 1.94 10.60 -23.11
CA ASP A 326 2.72 11.80 -23.41
C ASP A 326 3.62 12.22 -22.24
N ALA A 327 4.92 12.32 -22.50
CA ALA A 327 5.93 12.58 -21.50
C ALA A 327 5.76 13.93 -20.78
N ASN A 328 5.33 14.97 -21.48
CA ASN A 328 5.13 16.28 -20.88
C ASN A 328 3.95 16.27 -19.91
N LYS A 329 2.87 15.58 -20.28
CA LYS A 329 1.69 15.42 -19.40
C LYS A 329 2.02 14.56 -18.17
N VAL A 330 2.76 13.47 -18.33
CA VAL A 330 3.22 12.62 -17.23
C VAL A 330 4.06 13.45 -16.25
N LEU A 331 5.06 14.17 -16.72
CA LEU A 331 5.94 14.99 -15.87
C LEU A 331 5.20 16.18 -15.26
N ALA A 332 4.28 16.81 -15.98
CA ALA A 332 3.44 17.88 -15.43
C ALA A 332 2.59 17.37 -14.26
N GLY A 333 1.99 16.18 -14.39
CA GLY A 333 1.23 15.56 -13.31
C GLY A 333 2.09 15.23 -12.08
N ILE A 334 3.25 14.62 -12.30
CA ILE A 334 4.22 14.30 -11.22
C ILE A 334 4.65 15.58 -10.49
N SER A 335 5.01 16.63 -11.23
CA SER A 335 5.43 17.93 -10.68
C SER A 335 4.30 18.67 -9.96
N GLY A 336 3.05 18.44 -10.40
CA GLY A 336 1.86 19.03 -9.80
C GLY A 336 1.40 18.36 -8.50
N MET A 337 1.88 17.15 -8.19
CA MET A 337 1.50 16.45 -6.97
C MET A 337 2.05 17.16 -5.73
N SER A 338 1.18 17.56 -4.82
CA SER A 338 1.56 18.37 -3.66
C SER A 338 2.12 17.55 -2.49
N ALA A 339 1.51 16.42 -2.19
CA ALA A 339 1.89 15.57 -1.06
C ALA A 339 1.30 14.14 -1.21
N VAL A 340 1.87 13.21 -0.46
CA VAL A 340 1.30 11.89 -0.18
C VAL A 340 0.95 11.83 1.30
N PRO A 341 -0.31 11.57 1.67
CA PRO A 341 -0.71 11.59 3.08
C PRO A 341 0.18 10.71 3.95
N GLY A 342 0.78 11.31 4.98
CA GLY A 342 1.65 10.63 5.92
C GLY A 342 2.95 10.06 5.36
N ARG A 343 3.49 10.61 4.27
CA ARG A 343 4.80 10.25 3.70
C ARG A 343 5.65 11.51 3.55
N LEU A 344 6.38 11.88 4.62
CA LEU A 344 7.03 13.19 4.75
C LEU A 344 6.09 14.32 4.28
N GLU A 345 4.83 14.21 4.70
CA GLU A 345 3.79 15.18 4.34
C GLU A 345 4.07 16.50 5.02
N ARG A 346 4.32 17.55 4.24
CA ARG A 346 4.59 18.89 4.76
C ARG A 346 3.33 19.52 5.32
N VAL A 347 3.43 20.06 6.54
CA VAL A 347 2.42 20.93 7.15
C VAL A 347 2.93 22.36 7.14
N ASP A 348 2.23 23.23 6.41
CA ASP A 348 2.63 24.61 6.19
C ASP A 348 1.48 25.56 6.55
N GLU A 349 1.74 26.46 7.48
CA GLU A 349 0.87 27.56 7.87
C GLU A 349 1.60 28.91 7.74
N GLY A 350 2.72 28.96 6.99
CA GLY A 350 3.53 30.17 6.78
C GLY A 350 4.63 30.41 7.82
N GLN A 351 5.02 29.38 8.59
CA GLN A 351 6.14 29.41 9.52
C GLN A 351 7.48 29.35 8.77
N ASP A 352 8.56 29.78 9.44
CA ASP A 352 9.93 29.86 8.91
C ASP A 352 10.80 28.62 9.23
N PHE A 353 10.16 27.50 9.58
CA PHE A 353 10.74 26.18 9.78
C PHE A 353 9.87 25.11 9.12
N HIS A 354 10.38 23.89 8.96
CA HIS A 354 9.66 22.81 8.30
C HIS A 354 8.98 21.89 9.32
N VAL A 355 7.74 21.47 9.01
CA VAL A 355 7.03 20.45 9.77
C VAL A 355 6.62 19.34 8.82
N PHE A 356 7.02 18.10 9.16
CA PHE A 356 6.68 16.90 8.38
C PHE A 356 5.95 15.86 9.23
N VAL A 357 4.96 15.21 8.63
CA VAL A 357 4.26 14.06 9.20
C VAL A 357 4.59 12.81 8.40
N ASP A 358 5.03 11.74 9.08
CA ASP A 358 5.45 10.50 8.45
C ASP A 358 4.92 9.24 9.15
N PHE A 359 4.74 8.17 8.38
CA PHE A 359 4.26 6.86 8.87
C PHE A 359 5.39 5.98 9.44
N ALA A 360 6.61 6.46 9.58
CA ALA A 360 7.73 5.72 10.14
C ALA A 360 7.42 5.25 11.57
N HIS A 361 7.07 3.97 11.72
CA HIS A 361 6.64 3.33 12.97
C HIS A 361 7.48 2.10 13.34
N THR A 362 8.64 1.93 12.67
CA THR A 362 9.69 0.97 13.01
C THR A 362 11.01 1.71 13.19
N ASP A 363 11.97 1.11 13.89
CA ASP A 363 13.31 1.64 14.07
C ASP A 363 14.00 1.95 12.74
N SER A 364 14.02 0.99 11.83
CA SER A 364 14.66 1.13 10.52
C SER A 364 13.99 2.20 9.64
N ALA A 365 12.65 2.32 9.68
CA ALA A 365 11.94 3.37 8.94
C ALA A 365 12.24 4.76 9.51
N LEU A 366 12.23 4.90 10.84
CA LEU A 366 12.53 6.16 11.51
C LEU A 366 13.97 6.59 11.26
N GLU A 367 14.93 5.65 11.35
CA GLU A 367 16.34 5.89 11.03
C GLU A 367 16.52 6.35 9.57
N THR A 368 15.82 5.71 8.64
CA THR A 368 15.87 6.08 7.21
C THR A 368 15.36 7.50 6.97
N VAL A 369 14.24 7.87 7.58
CA VAL A 369 13.67 9.21 7.44
C VAL A 369 14.57 10.27 8.07
N LEU A 370 15.07 10.03 9.27
CA LEU A 370 15.97 10.96 9.96
C LEU A 370 17.31 11.12 9.22
N LYS A 371 17.88 10.02 8.73
CA LYS A 371 19.08 10.07 7.88
C LYS A 371 18.86 10.92 6.62
N LEU A 372 17.71 10.75 5.97
CA LEU A 372 17.35 11.56 4.80
C LEU A 372 17.30 13.05 5.19
N LEU A 373 16.53 13.41 6.22
CA LEU A 373 16.40 14.79 6.67
C LEU A 373 17.75 15.39 7.02
N GLY A 374 18.65 14.60 7.66
CA GLY A 374 20.01 14.99 7.99
C GLY A 374 20.92 15.24 6.78
N THR A 375 20.58 14.75 5.58
CA THR A 375 21.35 15.04 4.34
C THR A 375 20.91 16.34 3.65
N LEU A 376 19.75 16.90 4.04
CA LEU A 376 19.19 18.10 3.43
C LEU A 376 19.53 19.34 4.26
N PRO A 377 19.58 20.54 3.70
CA PRO A 377 19.88 21.76 4.46
C PRO A 377 18.87 22.01 5.58
N HIS A 378 19.33 22.00 6.81
CA HIS A 378 18.54 22.26 8.03
C HIS A 378 19.44 22.80 9.16
N LYS A 379 18.84 23.31 10.25
CA LYS A 379 19.57 23.67 11.46
C LYS A 379 19.52 22.56 12.52
N ARG A 380 18.32 22.22 12.98
CA ARG A 380 18.09 21.13 13.96
C ARG A 380 16.92 20.27 13.47
N ILE A 381 16.91 19.01 13.92
CA ILE A 381 15.79 18.09 13.74
C ILE A 381 15.17 17.82 15.11
N LEU A 382 13.90 18.21 15.27
CA LEU A 382 13.07 17.91 16.44
C LEU A 382 12.13 16.76 16.08
N THR A 383 12.20 15.64 16.80
CA THR A 383 11.44 14.44 16.48
C THR A 383 10.36 14.19 17.52
N VAL A 384 9.11 13.99 17.09
CA VAL A 384 7.98 13.52 17.91
C VAL A 384 7.63 12.12 17.48
N PHE A 385 7.67 11.15 18.41
CA PHE A 385 7.28 9.78 18.08
C PHE A 385 6.78 9.02 19.31
N GLY A 386 6.04 7.94 19.05
CA GLY A 386 5.60 6.97 20.06
C GLY A 386 5.51 5.58 19.46
N CYS A 387 5.23 4.59 20.33
CA CYS A 387 5.02 3.20 19.90
C CYS A 387 3.61 2.74 20.22
N GLY A 388 3.07 1.86 19.35
CA GLY A 388 1.77 1.24 19.57
C GLY A 388 1.82 0.13 20.62
N GLY A 389 0.76 0.03 21.42
CA GLY A 389 0.50 -1.13 22.29
C GLY A 389 -0.05 -2.33 21.53
N ASP A 390 -0.06 -3.52 22.12
CA ASP A 390 -0.46 -4.80 21.54
C ASP A 390 0.26 -5.10 20.22
N ARG A 391 1.53 -4.73 20.17
CA ARG A 391 2.45 -4.88 19.04
C ARG A 391 3.81 -5.36 19.56
N ASP A 392 4.73 -5.59 18.63
CA ASP A 392 6.10 -5.96 18.95
C ASP A 392 6.74 -4.94 19.90
N LYS A 393 7.02 -5.40 21.14
CA LYS A 393 7.66 -4.59 22.19
C LYS A 393 9.15 -4.41 21.94
N THR A 394 9.79 -5.33 21.20
CA THR A 394 11.24 -5.32 21.00
C THR A 394 11.73 -4.12 20.20
N LYS A 395 10.89 -3.49 19.43
CA LYS A 395 11.21 -2.28 18.66
C LYS A 395 11.19 -0.98 19.48
N ARG A 396 10.60 -0.96 20.70
CA ARG A 396 10.39 0.26 21.50
C ARG A 396 11.69 0.96 21.82
N GLY A 397 12.62 0.25 22.44
CA GLY A 397 13.97 0.78 22.74
C GLY A 397 14.76 1.20 21.50
N PRO A 398 14.91 0.32 20.48
CA PRO A 398 15.55 0.68 19.21
C PRO A 398 14.97 1.93 18.53
N MET A 399 13.64 2.12 18.50
CA MET A 399 13.03 3.34 17.96
C MET A 399 13.43 4.59 18.75
N GLY A 400 13.51 4.49 20.10
CA GLY A 400 13.99 5.57 20.95
C GLY A 400 15.43 5.96 20.63
N VAL A 401 16.29 4.96 20.48
CA VAL A 401 17.70 5.15 20.09
C VAL A 401 17.82 5.80 18.70
N ALA A 402 17.06 5.31 17.73
CA ALA A 402 17.05 5.86 16.36
C ALA A 402 16.62 7.34 16.35
N ALA A 403 15.56 7.68 17.08
CA ALA A 403 15.04 9.04 17.19
C ALA A 403 16.08 9.99 17.81
N CYS A 404 16.71 9.59 18.92
CA CYS A 404 17.69 10.44 19.62
C CYS A 404 19.03 10.55 18.86
N ARG A 405 19.45 9.52 18.12
CA ARG A 405 20.67 9.59 17.29
C ARG A 405 20.50 10.42 16.03
N GLY A 406 19.31 10.38 15.45
CA GLY A 406 19.02 11.09 14.20
C GLY A 406 18.45 12.49 14.40
N GLY A 407 18.03 12.85 15.63
CA GLY A 407 17.47 14.16 15.98
C GLY A 407 18.25 14.90 17.05
N ASP A 408 18.17 16.23 17.04
CA ASP A 408 18.79 17.10 18.07
C ASP A 408 17.97 17.13 19.36
N LEU A 409 16.64 16.97 19.26
CA LEU A 409 15.72 16.89 20.39
C LEU A 409 14.57 15.97 20.07
N THR A 410 14.31 15.00 20.94
CA THR A 410 13.24 14.00 20.75
C THR A 410 12.14 14.18 21.81
N PHE A 411 10.89 14.21 21.37
CA PHE A 411 9.70 14.16 22.22
C PHE A 411 9.09 12.76 22.15
N VAL A 412 9.25 12.01 23.23
CA VAL A 412 8.68 10.66 23.39
C VAL A 412 7.25 10.80 23.88
N THR A 413 6.31 10.21 23.16
CA THR A 413 4.88 10.36 23.43
C THR A 413 4.10 9.06 23.20
N SER A 414 2.77 9.10 23.39
CA SER A 414 1.85 8.01 23.06
C SER A 414 1.58 7.96 21.56
N ASP A 415 1.32 6.76 21.06
CA ASP A 415 0.78 6.50 19.71
C ASP A 415 -0.65 5.93 19.85
N ASN A 416 -0.88 4.67 19.51
CA ASN A 416 -2.10 3.90 19.77
C ASN A 416 -1.83 2.92 20.93
N PRO A 417 -2.06 3.27 22.20
CA PRO A 417 -1.71 2.40 23.33
C PRO A 417 -2.57 1.12 23.37
N ARG A 418 -3.75 1.13 22.77
CA ARG A 418 -4.69 0.00 22.76
C ARG A 418 -5.00 -0.48 24.19
N SER A 419 -4.79 -1.77 24.51
CA SER A 419 -5.05 -2.30 25.84
C SER A 419 -3.94 -2.01 26.86
N GLU A 420 -2.74 -1.61 26.41
CA GLU A 420 -1.59 -1.35 27.28
C GLU A 420 -1.64 0.05 27.94
N ASP A 421 -1.00 0.17 29.11
CA ASP A 421 -0.77 1.49 29.73
C ASP A 421 0.18 2.32 28.87
N PRO A 422 -0.20 3.52 28.41
CA PRO A 422 0.66 4.39 27.63
C PRO A 422 1.96 4.77 28.36
N LEU A 423 1.96 4.90 29.67
CA LEU A 423 3.17 5.20 30.44
C LEU A 423 4.13 4.00 30.49
N ALA A 424 3.63 2.77 30.51
CA ALA A 424 4.48 1.60 30.42
C ALA A 424 5.17 1.50 29.05
N ILE A 425 4.47 1.84 27.97
CA ILE A 425 5.08 1.88 26.62
C ILE A 425 6.18 2.93 26.54
N VAL A 426 5.95 4.13 27.11
CA VAL A 426 6.95 5.21 27.19
C VAL A 426 8.15 4.79 28.01
N ALA A 427 7.95 4.07 29.13
CA ALA A 427 9.04 3.58 29.97
C ALA A 427 9.94 2.56 29.24
N ASP A 428 9.36 1.67 28.43
CA ASP A 428 10.12 0.73 27.58
C ASP A 428 10.98 1.49 26.54
N ILE A 429 10.46 2.56 25.95
CA ILE A 429 11.21 3.42 25.01
C ILE A 429 12.36 4.10 25.76
N GLU A 430 12.07 4.72 26.93
CA GLU A 430 13.04 5.44 27.73
C GLU A 430 14.18 4.53 28.22
N ALA A 431 13.86 3.29 28.63
CA ALA A 431 14.85 2.31 29.04
C ALA A 431 15.89 2.06 27.94
N GLY A 432 15.46 1.95 26.67
CA GLY A 432 16.36 1.80 25.52
C GLY A 432 17.24 3.05 25.29
N ILE A 433 16.65 4.24 25.37
CA ILE A 433 17.39 5.52 25.22
C ILE A 433 18.46 5.66 26.30
N ARG A 434 18.11 5.40 27.58
CA ARG A 434 19.02 5.46 28.71
C ARG A 434 20.16 4.42 28.62
N ALA A 435 19.84 3.20 28.22
CA ALA A 435 20.84 2.15 28.02
C ALA A 435 21.86 2.51 26.92
N ALA A 436 21.46 3.33 25.93
CA ALA A 436 22.36 3.87 24.90
C ALA A 436 23.11 5.13 25.32
N GLY A 437 22.96 5.64 26.58
CA GLY A 437 23.61 6.84 27.11
C GLY A 437 23.09 8.15 26.50
N LEU A 438 21.94 8.17 25.87
CA LEU A 438 21.39 9.36 25.21
C LEU A 438 20.54 10.19 26.19
N GLN A 439 20.58 11.54 26.05
CA GLN A 439 19.92 12.47 26.97
C GLN A 439 19.09 13.55 26.23
N ASN A 440 19.12 13.61 24.91
CA ASN A 440 18.48 14.63 24.10
C ASN A 440 16.98 14.32 23.87
N TYR A 441 16.24 13.99 24.94
CA TYR A 441 14.82 13.70 24.85
C TYR A 441 14.00 14.34 25.98
N LYS A 442 12.69 14.45 25.73
CA LYS A 442 11.67 14.84 26.71
C LYS A 442 10.50 13.86 26.62
N ILE A 443 9.92 13.49 27.75
CA ILE A 443 8.71 12.67 27.81
C ILE A 443 7.52 13.60 27.94
N VAL A 444 6.60 13.51 26.96
CA VAL A 444 5.30 14.22 26.95
C VAL A 444 4.23 13.21 26.54
N PRO A 445 3.58 12.53 27.49
CA PRO A 445 2.70 11.40 27.21
C PRO A 445 1.50 11.74 26.30
N ASP A 446 0.90 12.92 26.45
CA ASP A 446 -0.14 13.39 25.53
C ASP A 446 0.45 13.80 24.18
N ARG A 447 0.00 13.13 23.11
CA ARG A 447 0.56 13.32 21.77
C ARG A 447 0.30 14.73 21.22
N GLY A 448 -0.88 15.29 21.48
CA GLY A 448 -1.19 16.67 21.06
C GLY A 448 -0.30 17.69 21.75
N ALA A 449 -0.08 17.52 23.06
CA ALA A 449 0.85 18.34 23.83
C ALA A 449 2.31 18.16 23.36
N ALA A 450 2.74 16.94 23.01
CA ALA A 450 4.06 16.68 22.48
C ALA A 450 4.31 17.38 21.14
N ILE A 451 3.35 17.32 20.23
CA ILE A 451 3.38 18.03 18.94
C ILE A 451 3.46 19.55 19.18
N ALA A 452 2.61 20.08 20.06
CA ALA A 452 2.63 21.51 20.38
C ALA A 452 3.96 21.94 21.03
N ALA A 453 4.53 21.13 21.92
CA ALA A 453 5.82 21.41 22.56
C ALA A 453 7.00 21.39 21.56
N ALA A 454 6.99 20.46 20.60
CA ALA A 454 8.00 20.39 19.56
C ALA A 454 7.93 21.61 18.62
N ILE A 455 6.73 22.01 18.22
CA ILE A 455 6.49 23.18 17.36
C ILE A 455 6.88 24.47 18.09
N ALA A 456 6.55 24.61 19.37
CA ALA A 456 6.94 25.77 20.18
C ALA A 456 8.47 25.85 20.45
N ALA A 457 9.18 24.72 20.40
CA ALA A 457 10.64 24.66 20.56
C ALA A 457 11.41 24.90 19.24
N ALA A 458 10.72 24.85 18.11
CA ALA A 458 11.31 25.04 16.78
C ALA A 458 11.68 26.51 16.54
N ARG A 459 12.70 26.73 15.72
CA ARG A 459 13.24 28.02 15.30
C ARG A 459 13.42 28.06 13.79
N THR A 460 13.63 29.24 13.25
CA THR A 460 13.93 29.47 11.82
C THR A 460 14.97 28.48 11.28
N GLY A 461 14.57 27.70 10.28
CA GLY A 461 15.42 26.72 9.60
C GLY A 461 15.50 25.34 10.29
N ASP A 462 14.76 25.11 11.37
CA ASP A 462 14.62 23.80 11.99
C ASP A 462 13.68 22.89 11.18
N VAL A 463 13.72 21.60 11.47
CA VAL A 463 12.79 20.58 11.01
C VAL A 463 12.10 19.93 12.20
N VAL A 464 10.77 19.89 12.20
CA VAL A 464 9.97 19.11 13.14
C VAL A 464 9.44 17.87 12.39
N LEU A 465 9.85 16.67 12.80
CA LEU A 465 9.35 15.40 12.29
C LEU A 465 8.35 14.81 13.29
N ILE A 466 7.11 14.60 12.86
CA ILE A 466 6.06 13.91 13.62
C ILE A 466 5.90 12.51 13.00
N ALA A 467 6.42 11.49 13.70
CA ALA A 467 6.52 10.13 13.17
C ALA A 467 5.57 9.15 13.88
N GLY A 468 5.18 8.10 13.15
CA GLY A 468 4.43 6.96 13.64
C GLY A 468 3.07 6.79 12.98
N LYS A 469 2.18 7.79 13.09
CA LYS A 469 0.79 7.71 12.62
C LYS A 469 0.62 8.02 11.12
N GLY A 470 1.42 8.95 10.60
CA GLY A 470 1.34 9.35 9.20
C GLY A 470 -0.07 9.78 8.78
N HIS A 471 -0.73 8.95 7.97
CA HIS A 471 -2.08 9.21 7.45
C HIS A 471 -3.21 8.80 8.39
N GLU A 472 -2.94 8.14 9.52
CA GLU A 472 -3.96 7.73 10.48
C GLU A 472 -4.66 8.95 11.08
N ASP A 473 -5.99 8.94 11.06
CA ASP A 473 -6.89 10.00 11.53
C ASP A 473 -7.58 9.66 12.86
N TYR A 474 -7.00 8.70 13.61
CA TYR A 474 -7.56 8.21 14.87
C TYR A 474 -6.48 7.83 15.88
N GLN A 475 -6.86 7.74 17.16
CA GLN A 475 -6.06 7.15 18.23
C GLN A 475 -6.90 6.08 18.96
N ILE A 476 -6.30 4.89 19.16
CA ILE A 476 -6.95 3.77 19.87
C ILE A 476 -6.51 3.81 21.32
N LEU A 477 -7.45 4.15 22.21
CA LEU A 477 -7.29 4.21 23.64
C LEU A 477 -8.11 3.10 24.27
N ARG A 478 -7.46 2.17 24.94
CA ARG A 478 -8.03 1.01 25.65
C ARG A 478 -9.31 0.43 25.00
N ASP A 479 -10.45 1.02 25.29
CA ASP A 479 -11.81 0.60 24.93
C ASP A 479 -12.49 1.51 23.88
N LYS A 480 -11.84 2.59 23.46
CA LYS A 480 -12.39 3.54 22.51
C LYS A 480 -11.39 3.98 21.45
N THR A 481 -11.92 4.29 20.27
CA THR A 481 -11.20 4.99 19.21
C THR A 481 -11.66 6.42 19.15
N VAL A 482 -10.73 7.36 19.20
CA VAL A 482 -11.02 8.79 19.14
C VAL A 482 -10.42 9.40 17.88
N PRO A 483 -11.06 10.41 17.26
CA PRO A 483 -10.44 11.16 16.16
C PRO A 483 -9.15 11.83 16.62
N PHE A 484 -8.08 11.64 15.86
CA PHE A 484 -6.79 12.26 16.13
C PHE A 484 -5.93 12.22 14.86
N ASP A 485 -5.58 13.36 14.33
CA ASP A 485 -4.76 13.52 13.13
C ASP A 485 -3.56 14.39 13.43
N ASP A 486 -2.34 13.85 13.27
CA ASP A 486 -1.09 14.56 13.53
C ASP A 486 -0.98 15.88 12.74
N ARG A 487 -1.52 15.91 11.51
CA ARG A 487 -1.50 17.09 10.64
C ARG A 487 -2.39 18.22 11.20
N GLU A 488 -3.57 17.87 11.67
CA GLU A 488 -4.49 18.85 12.27
C GLU A 488 -3.96 19.36 13.62
N GLN A 489 -3.34 18.49 14.42
CA GLN A 489 -2.67 18.92 15.66
C GLN A 489 -1.51 19.89 15.36
N ALA A 490 -0.70 19.57 14.34
CA ALA A 490 0.39 20.43 13.91
C ALA A 490 -0.11 21.79 13.40
N ARG A 491 -1.15 21.81 12.54
CA ARG A 491 -1.78 23.06 12.08
C ARG A 491 -2.33 23.91 13.24
N ALA A 492 -3.02 23.27 14.17
CA ALA A 492 -3.57 23.95 15.35
C ALA A 492 -2.46 24.55 16.24
N ALA A 493 -1.34 23.84 16.40
CA ALA A 493 -0.18 24.34 17.14
C ALA A 493 0.52 25.51 16.41
N LEU A 494 0.71 25.40 15.09
CA LEU A 494 1.33 26.46 14.27
C LEU A 494 0.49 27.76 14.28
N ARG A 495 -0.83 27.66 14.21
CA ARG A 495 -1.74 28.82 14.27
C ARG A 495 -1.68 29.55 15.61
N LYS A 496 -1.32 28.87 16.69
CA LYS A 496 -1.15 29.49 18.03
C LYS A 496 0.19 30.21 18.19
N LEU A 497 1.16 30.02 17.30
CA LEU A 497 2.44 30.76 17.32
C LEU A 497 2.33 32.12 16.64
N LYS A 498 1.29 32.34 15.84
CA LYS A 498 0.95 33.62 15.21
C LYS A 498 0.21 34.51 16.19
#